data_c537777d6de76ab257bf4a34f22041a7
#
_entry.id   c537777d6de76ab257bf4a34f22041a7
#
_cell.length_a   1.000
_cell.length_b   1.000
_cell.length_c   1.000
_cell.angle_alpha   90.00
_cell.angle_beta   90.00
_cell.angle_gamma   90.00
#
_symmetry.space_group_name_H-M   'P 1'
#
loop_
_entity.id
_entity.type
_entity.pdbx_description
1 polymer ?
#
loop_
_entity_poly.entity_id
_entity_poly.type
_entity_poly.pdbx_seq_one_letter_code
_entity_poly.pdbx_strand_id
1 'polypeptide(L)'
;YGMADGVRKTFVKRYRQNLARALMLLEDREDPERELKAAMAAIREETGLTPTLEDCGDYFAAERAVLVPSFGTEEEIEKAQRFAHQRAVKETDRATYQAMEALIHNLNTMHSRAGAQTPFSSINYGMDTSPEGRMVMKNVMLATEAGLGGGETPIFPIQIFRVKEGVNYNPGEPNYDLFQLAMRCSAKRLFPNFSFIDAPFNLQYYRPGHPETEIAYMGCRTRVIGNVYDPSREICNGRGNLSFTTINLPRLAIKARGDLDAFFEGLDRMLDLCVDQLLERFEIQCRKHVYNYPFLMGQGVWLDSDKLDWEDEVREVLKHGTLSVGFIGLAETLKALIGVHHGESEKAQVLGLEIISHMRARMDRESEKRGLNFSLLATPAEGLSGRFVKLDRARYGSIEGITDREYYTNSFHVPVYYPISAYDKIRIEAPYHALTNAGHISYIEMDGDPTDNLEAFEKVIRCMKESGIGYGSVNHPVDRDPVCGFSGIIGDQCPGCGRTE
;
A
#
# COMPACT_ATOMS: atom_id res chain seq x y z
N TYR A 1 5.84 1.32 12.69
CA TYR A 1 6.70 1.46 13.90
C TYR A 1 5.91 1.94 15.11
N GLY A 2 5.29 3.10 15.08
CA GLY A 2 4.56 3.65 16.23
C GLY A 2 3.39 2.81 16.72
N MET A 3 2.78 2.00 15.86
CA MET A 3 1.67 1.11 16.25
C MET A 3 2.13 -0.03 17.12
N ALA A 4 3.24 -0.71 16.79
CA ALA A 4 3.80 -1.78 17.60
C ALA A 4 4.21 -1.28 18.99
N ASP A 5 4.82 -0.10 19.08
CA ASP A 5 5.13 0.54 20.38
C ASP A 5 3.87 0.89 21.18
N GLY A 6 2.79 1.30 20.51
CA GLY A 6 1.50 1.54 21.12
C GLY A 6 0.90 0.27 21.74
N VAL A 7 1.00 -0.86 21.05
CA VAL A 7 0.59 -2.18 21.54
C VAL A 7 1.41 -2.56 22.77
N ARG A 8 2.75 -2.45 22.68
CA ARG A 8 3.66 -2.78 23.81
C ARG A 8 3.35 -1.96 25.06
N LYS A 9 3.19 -0.65 24.91
CA LYS A 9 2.83 0.25 26.04
C LYS A 9 1.47 -0.12 26.64
N THR A 10 0.51 -0.46 25.81
CA THR A 10 -0.83 -0.88 26.25
C THR A 10 -0.74 -2.20 27.00
N PHE A 11 0.01 -3.17 26.50
CA PHE A 11 0.21 -4.46 27.16
C PHE A 11 0.86 -4.30 28.55
N VAL A 12 1.97 -3.58 28.65
CA VAL A 12 2.66 -3.34 29.93
C VAL A 12 1.72 -2.69 30.95
N LYS A 13 0.92 -1.72 30.52
CA LYS A 13 -0.10 -1.09 31.37
C LYS A 13 -1.15 -2.10 31.84
N ARG A 14 -1.71 -2.90 30.92
CA ARG A 14 -2.73 -3.92 31.24
C ARG A 14 -2.17 -5.02 32.13
N TYR A 15 -0.94 -5.48 31.88
CA TYR A 15 -0.27 -6.45 32.70
C TYR A 15 -0.17 -5.96 34.16
N ARG A 16 0.37 -4.76 34.36
CA ARG A 16 0.48 -4.14 35.70
C ARG A 16 -0.87 -4.04 36.40
N GLN A 17 -1.90 -3.57 35.72
CA GLN A 17 -3.24 -3.44 36.30
C GLN A 17 -3.87 -4.78 36.67
N ASN A 18 -3.68 -5.81 35.86
CA ASN A 18 -4.20 -7.15 36.18
C ASN A 18 -3.40 -7.83 37.27
N LEU A 19 -2.08 -7.61 37.33
CA LEU A 19 -1.24 -8.10 38.41
C LEU A 19 -1.65 -7.44 39.77
N ALA A 20 -1.85 -6.12 39.76
CA ALA A 20 -2.35 -5.40 40.93
C ALA A 20 -3.66 -6.00 41.46
N ARG A 21 -4.62 -6.22 40.56
CA ARG A 21 -5.92 -6.84 40.92
C ARG A 21 -5.76 -8.24 41.49
N ALA A 22 -4.88 -9.05 40.93
CA ALA A 22 -4.62 -10.40 41.44
C ALA A 22 -4.00 -10.38 42.82
N LEU A 23 -3.05 -9.50 43.08
CA LEU A 23 -2.40 -9.34 44.38
C LEU A 23 -3.34 -8.78 45.45
N MET A 24 -4.23 -7.84 45.11
CA MET A 24 -5.27 -7.34 46.00
C MET A 24 -6.19 -8.48 46.51
N LEU A 25 -6.54 -9.42 45.62
CA LEU A 25 -7.39 -10.56 45.98
C LEU A 25 -6.68 -11.60 46.86
N LEU A 26 -5.35 -11.69 46.77
CA LEU A 26 -4.57 -12.64 47.57
C LEU A 26 -4.37 -12.16 48.99
N GLU A 27 -4.23 -10.87 49.25
CA GLU A 27 -3.81 -10.33 50.53
C GLU A 27 -4.80 -9.35 51.20
N ASP A 28 -5.96 -9.10 50.64
CA ASP A 28 -6.95 -8.11 51.13
C ASP A 28 -6.32 -6.72 51.42
N ARG A 29 -5.50 -6.25 50.47
CA ARG A 29 -4.71 -5.01 50.56
C ARG A 29 -5.33 -3.87 49.73
N GLU A 30 -4.88 -2.64 50.03
CA GLU A 30 -5.06 -1.49 49.15
C GLU A 30 -4.33 -1.72 47.80
N ASP A 31 -4.78 -0.99 46.76
CA ASP A 31 -4.29 -1.15 45.38
C ASP A 31 -2.76 -0.98 45.26
N PRO A 32 -2.01 -2.05 44.94
CA PRO A 32 -0.56 -2.03 44.82
C PRO A 32 -0.05 -1.48 43.50
N GLU A 33 -0.89 -0.91 42.64
CA GLU A 33 -0.49 -0.50 41.27
C GLU A 33 0.71 0.46 41.28
N ARG A 34 0.79 1.35 42.27
CA ARG A 34 1.90 2.30 42.41
C ARG A 34 3.22 1.61 42.77
N GLU A 35 3.15 0.64 43.69
CA GLU A 35 4.31 -0.16 44.09
C GLU A 35 4.81 -1.02 42.93
N LEU A 36 3.91 -1.66 42.22
CA LEU A 36 4.22 -2.45 41.04
C LEU A 36 4.85 -1.60 39.91
N LYS A 37 4.37 -0.38 39.71
CA LYS A 37 4.97 0.53 38.75
C LYS A 37 6.43 0.86 39.12
N ALA A 38 6.73 1.07 40.39
CA ALA A 38 8.08 1.32 40.86
C ALA A 38 8.97 0.07 40.72
N ALA A 39 8.45 -1.12 41.08
CA ALA A 39 9.16 -2.39 40.93
C ALA A 39 9.49 -2.69 39.47
N MET A 40 8.55 -2.53 38.55
CA MET A 40 8.77 -2.72 37.12
C MET A 40 9.80 -1.75 36.57
N ALA A 41 9.81 -0.50 37.04
CA ALA A 41 10.82 0.49 36.63
C ALA A 41 12.22 0.10 37.12
N ALA A 42 12.36 -0.35 38.38
CA ALA A 42 13.62 -0.81 38.95
C ALA A 42 14.17 -2.05 38.19
N ILE A 43 13.32 -3.04 37.94
CA ILE A 43 13.72 -4.24 37.14
C ILE A 43 14.23 -3.83 35.77
N ARG A 44 13.53 -2.91 35.10
CA ARG A 44 13.94 -2.42 33.79
C ARG A 44 15.30 -1.70 33.85
N GLU A 45 15.52 -0.91 34.86
CA GLU A 45 16.78 -0.17 35.01
C GLU A 45 17.96 -1.12 35.31
N GLU A 46 17.75 -2.15 36.14
CA GLU A 46 18.80 -3.09 36.52
C GLU A 46 19.09 -4.16 35.50
N THR A 47 18.04 -4.67 34.81
CA THR A 47 18.15 -5.86 33.96
C THR A 47 17.86 -5.57 32.46
N GLY A 48 17.27 -4.43 32.14
CA GLY A 48 16.74 -4.11 30.81
C GLY A 48 15.45 -4.86 30.45
N LEU A 49 14.94 -5.74 31.32
CA LEU A 49 13.77 -6.59 31.02
C LEU A 49 12.45 -5.84 31.26
N THR A 50 11.49 -6.16 30.42
CA THR A 50 10.08 -5.71 30.56
C THR A 50 9.15 -6.86 30.19
N PRO A 51 7.92 -6.89 30.70
CA PRO A 51 6.97 -7.91 30.29
C PRO A 51 6.60 -7.76 28.81
N THR A 52 6.49 -8.88 28.10
CA THR A 52 6.20 -8.95 26.68
C THR A 52 4.93 -9.76 26.41
N LEU A 53 4.39 -9.67 25.18
CA LEU A 53 3.22 -10.45 24.76
C LEU A 53 3.48 -11.97 24.72
N GLU A 54 4.75 -12.36 24.52
CA GLU A 54 5.18 -13.75 24.51
C GLU A 54 5.72 -14.20 25.86
N ASP A 55 6.48 -15.28 25.86
CA ASP A 55 7.11 -15.79 27.07
C ASP A 55 8.07 -14.76 27.69
N CYS A 56 7.83 -14.44 28.95
CA CYS A 56 8.64 -13.53 29.72
C CYS A 56 9.21 -14.22 31.00
N GLY A 57 9.64 -15.47 30.87
CA GLY A 57 10.16 -16.26 31.95
C GLY A 57 11.26 -15.56 32.79
N ASP A 58 12.23 -14.93 32.12
CA ASP A 58 13.31 -14.19 32.77
C ASP A 58 12.77 -12.95 33.52
N TYR A 59 11.85 -12.21 32.88
CA TYR A 59 11.19 -11.09 33.55
C TYR A 59 10.36 -11.53 34.75
N PHE A 60 9.59 -12.60 34.61
CA PHE A 60 8.79 -13.14 35.71
C PHE A 60 9.66 -13.62 36.88
N ALA A 61 10.81 -14.22 36.62
CA ALA A 61 11.76 -14.60 37.66
C ALA A 61 12.28 -13.38 38.43
N ALA A 62 12.70 -12.33 37.69
CA ALA A 62 13.16 -11.08 38.30
C ALA A 62 12.04 -10.39 39.09
N GLU A 63 10.82 -10.36 38.60
CA GLU A 63 9.68 -9.76 39.28
C GLU A 63 9.28 -10.54 40.52
N ARG A 64 9.27 -11.88 40.48
CA ARG A 64 9.02 -12.71 41.66
C ARG A 64 10.02 -12.43 42.78
N ALA A 65 11.30 -12.31 42.45
CA ALA A 65 12.33 -12.01 43.45
C ALA A 65 12.06 -10.69 44.20
N VAL A 66 11.45 -9.70 43.53
CA VAL A 66 11.07 -8.42 44.13
C VAL A 66 9.75 -8.50 44.89
N LEU A 67 8.78 -9.28 44.39
CA LEU A 67 7.41 -9.28 44.93
C LEU A 67 7.21 -10.26 46.09
N VAL A 68 7.89 -11.42 46.11
CA VAL A 68 7.73 -12.43 47.15
C VAL A 68 7.92 -11.89 48.57
N PRO A 69 8.92 -11.05 48.88
CA PRO A 69 9.08 -10.52 50.22
C PRO A 69 7.90 -9.66 50.74
N SER A 70 7.09 -9.13 49.82
CA SER A 70 6.04 -8.16 50.17
C SER A 70 4.61 -8.63 49.89
N PHE A 71 4.42 -9.64 49.03
CA PHE A 71 3.11 -9.96 48.45
C PHE A 71 2.71 -11.45 48.51
N GLY A 72 3.44 -12.31 49.16
CA GLY A 72 3.05 -13.69 49.32
C GLY A 72 4.10 -14.74 48.93
N THR A 73 3.68 -15.97 48.76
CA THR A 73 4.57 -17.08 48.39
C THR A 73 4.93 -17.05 46.89
N GLU A 74 6.03 -17.68 46.56
CA GLU A 74 6.47 -17.79 45.14
C GLU A 74 5.39 -18.40 44.23
N GLU A 75 4.67 -19.43 44.73
CA GLU A 75 3.59 -20.07 43.97
C GLU A 75 2.40 -19.15 43.74
N GLU A 76 2.03 -18.35 44.73
CA GLU A 76 0.94 -17.36 44.62
C GLU A 76 1.28 -16.26 43.63
N ILE A 77 2.50 -15.73 43.69
CA ILE A 77 2.97 -14.71 42.77
C ILE A 77 3.04 -15.26 41.34
N GLU A 78 3.52 -16.48 41.13
CA GLU A 78 3.56 -17.12 39.82
C GLU A 78 2.15 -17.31 39.23
N LYS A 79 1.18 -17.71 40.05
CA LYS A 79 -0.23 -17.80 39.59
C LYS A 79 -0.78 -16.43 39.22
N ALA A 80 -0.49 -15.39 40.03
CA ALA A 80 -0.90 -14.01 39.73
C ALA A 80 -0.28 -13.49 38.43
N GLN A 81 1.00 -13.74 38.22
CA GLN A 81 1.71 -13.37 36.97
C GLN A 81 1.11 -14.04 35.76
N ARG A 82 0.88 -15.35 35.78
CA ARG A 82 0.25 -16.08 34.68
C ARG A 82 -1.16 -15.57 34.37
N PHE A 83 -1.96 -15.34 35.39
CA PHE A 83 -3.29 -14.77 35.24
C PHE A 83 -3.22 -13.36 34.62
N ALA A 84 -2.38 -12.50 35.18
CA ALA A 84 -2.22 -11.13 34.72
C ALA A 84 -1.74 -11.06 33.24
N HIS A 85 -0.79 -11.91 32.87
CA HIS A 85 -0.27 -12.01 31.52
C HIS A 85 -1.34 -12.45 30.51
N GLN A 86 -2.01 -13.56 30.78
CA GLN A 86 -3.06 -14.08 29.88
C GLN A 86 -4.19 -13.09 29.69
N ARG A 87 -4.58 -12.41 30.76
CA ARG A 87 -5.63 -11.39 30.71
C ARG A 87 -5.16 -10.15 29.97
N ALA A 88 -3.94 -9.68 30.22
CA ALA A 88 -3.36 -8.52 29.53
C ALA A 88 -3.23 -8.75 28.03
N VAL A 89 -2.84 -9.96 27.58
CA VAL A 89 -2.80 -10.31 26.16
C VAL A 89 -4.19 -10.16 25.53
N LYS A 90 -5.22 -10.73 26.13
CA LYS A 90 -6.62 -10.65 25.63
C LYS A 90 -7.14 -9.21 25.61
N GLU A 91 -6.88 -8.45 26.67
CA GLU A 91 -7.32 -7.05 26.77
C GLU A 91 -6.59 -6.15 25.79
N THR A 92 -5.31 -6.42 25.51
CA THR A 92 -4.50 -5.70 24.52
C THR A 92 -4.96 -6.02 23.11
N ASP A 93 -5.23 -7.28 22.80
CA ASP A 93 -5.77 -7.69 21.49
C ASP A 93 -7.12 -7.00 21.21
N ARG A 94 -8.03 -6.99 22.20
CA ARG A 94 -9.30 -6.29 22.08
C ARG A 94 -9.13 -4.78 21.89
N ALA A 95 -8.24 -4.16 22.65
CA ALA A 95 -7.95 -2.73 22.53
C ALA A 95 -7.35 -2.39 21.16
N THR A 96 -6.48 -3.26 20.65
CA THR A 96 -5.90 -3.13 19.30
C THR A 96 -6.98 -3.25 18.22
N TYR A 97 -7.89 -4.21 18.33
CA TYR A 97 -9.02 -4.33 17.41
C TYR A 97 -9.88 -3.06 17.41
N GLN A 98 -10.26 -2.54 18.59
CA GLN A 98 -11.04 -1.32 18.70
C GLN A 98 -10.31 -0.10 18.10
N ALA A 99 -9.00 -0.02 18.27
CA ALA A 99 -8.20 1.04 17.68
C ALA A 99 -8.17 0.94 16.14
N MET A 100 -8.07 -0.26 15.59
CA MET A 100 -8.09 -0.49 14.13
C MET A 100 -9.49 -0.24 13.54
N GLU A 101 -10.53 -0.67 14.23
CA GLU A 101 -11.92 -0.35 13.87
C GLU A 101 -12.15 1.17 13.82
N ALA A 102 -11.71 1.89 14.87
CA ALA A 102 -11.79 3.35 14.91
C ALA A 102 -10.98 4.01 13.79
N LEU A 103 -9.79 3.51 13.46
CA LEU A 103 -8.98 4.00 12.34
C LEU A 103 -9.73 3.89 11.02
N ILE A 104 -10.30 2.73 10.73
CA ILE A 104 -11.05 2.48 9.49
C ILE A 104 -12.29 3.39 9.43
N HIS A 105 -13.07 3.45 10.51
CA HIS A 105 -14.24 4.34 10.57
C HIS A 105 -13.86 5.81 10.35
N ASN A 106 -12.85 6.30 11.05
CA ASN A 106 -12.42 7.69 10.95
C ASN A 106 -11.96 8.06 9.53
N LEU A 107 -11.19 7.20 8.87
CA LEU A 107 -10.71 7.45 7.52
C LEU A 107 -11.81 7.44 6.45
N ASN A 108 -12.97 6.85 6.74
CA ASN A 108 -14.12 6.81 5.83
C ASN A 108 -15.20 7.85 6.14
N THR A 109 -15.21 8.42 7.34
CA THR A 109 -16.27 9.31 7.80
C THR A 109 -15.81 10.72 8.14
N MET A 110 -14.55 10.90 8.53
CA MET A 110 -14.01 12.22 8.87
C MET A 110 -13.55 12.97 7.62
N HIS A 111 -13.86 14.26 7.58
CA HIS A 111 -13.46 15.12 6.48
C HIS A 111 -12.11 15.78 6.79
N SER A 112 -11.15 15.65 5.87
CA SER A 112 -9.82 16.25 6.01
C SER A 112 -9.77 17.74 5.64
N ARG A 113 -10.79 18.23 4.92
CA ARG A 113 -10.90 19.62 4.43
C ARG A 113 -12.33 20.10 4.45
N ALA A 114 -12.49 21.44 4.45
CA ALA A 114 -13.77 22.07 4.13
C ALA A 114 -14.22 21.59 2.72
N GLY A 115 -15.50 21.15 2.61
CA GLY A 115 -16.02 20.59 1.37
C GLY A 115 -16.16 19.06 1.34
N ALA A 116 -16.12 18.41 2.50
CA ALA A 116 -16.46 16.98 2.67
C ALA A 116 -15.51 15.99 1.96
N GLN A 117 -14.23 16.34 1.85
CA GLN A 117 -13.25 15.43 1.29
C GLN A 117 -12.68 14.49 2.36
N THR A 118 -12.85 13.17 2.19
CA THR A 118 -12.23 12.16 3.03
C THR A 118 -10.70 12.10 2.79
N PRO A 119 -9.89 11.75 3.82
CA PRO A 119 -8.44 11.68 3.66
C PRO A 119 -8.05 10.49 2.76
N PHE A 120 -7.45 10.79 1.61
CA PHE A 120 -6.87 9.76 0.74
C PHE A 120 -5.62 9.19 1.40
N SER A 121 -5.74 8.00 1.93
CA SER A 121 -4.71 7.36 2.76
C SER A 121 -4.45 5.92 2.33
N SER A 122 -3.23 5.46 2.55
CA SER A 122 -2.84 4.06 2.34
C SER A 122 -1.91 3.58 3.45
N ILE A 123 -1.94 2.28 3.73
CA ILE A 123 -1.05 1.61 4.68
C ILE A 123 -0.43 0.37 4.02
N ASN A 124 0.85 0.15 4.29
CA ASN A 124 1.60 -1.02 3.84
C ASN A 124 2.02 -1.85 5.06
N TYR A 125 1.77 -3.15 5.03
CA TYR A 125 2.09 -4.07 6.12
C TYR A 125 2.31 -5.50 5.59
N GLY A 126 2.67 -6.45 6.46
CA GLY A 126 2.89 -7.85 6.12
C GLY A 126 4.24 -8.39 6.60
N MET A 127 5.24 -7.54 6.80
CA MET A 127 6.63 -7.92 7.04
C MET A 127 7.03 -8.00 8.51
N ASP A 128 6.36 -7.28 9.39
CA ASP A 128 6.70 -7.26 10.82
C ASP A 128 6.34 -8.59 11.47
N THR A 129 7.35 -9.34 11.92
CA THR A 129 7.19 -10.64 12.58
C THR A 129 7.13 -10.54 14.11
N SER A 130 7.22 -9.33 14.67
CA SER A 130 7.07 -9.13 16.11
C SER A 130 5.64 -9.44 16.57
N PRO A 131 5.45 -9.92 17.79
CA PRO A 131 4.11 -10.21 18.33
C PRO A 131 3.18 -9.01 18.27
N GLU A 132 3.70 -7.81 18.54
CA GLU A 132 2.98 -6.55 18.47
C GLU A 132 2.57 -6.19 17.06
N GLY A 133 3.49 -6.28 16.09
CA GLY A 133 3.21 -6.02 14.68
C GLY A 133 2.20 -7.00 14.11
N ARG A 134 2.34 -8.29 14.42
CA ARG A 134 1.38 -9.33 14.05
C ARG A 134 -0.03 -9.05 14.61
N MET A 135 -0.12 -8.61 15.88
CA MET A 135 -1.39 -8.24 16.51
C MET A 135 -2.07 -7.07 15.78
N VAL A 136 -1.31 -6.05 15.38
CA VAL A 136 -1.83 -4.90 14.60
C VAL A 136 -2.33 -5.38 13.24
N MET A 137 -1.53 -6.15 12.50
CA MET A 137 -1.89 -6.63 11.16
C MET A 137 -3.14 -7.53 11.18
N LYS A 138 -3.20 -8.45 12.13
CA LYS A 138 -4.39 -9.29 12.34
C LYS A 138 -5.63 -8.42 12.57
N ASN A 139 -5.55 -7.46 13.47
CA ASN A 139 -6.72 -6.69 13.89
C ASN A 139 -7.16 -5.67 12.83
N VAL A 140 -6.25 -5.07 12.05
CA VAL A 140 -6.66 -4.19 10.93
C VAL A 140 -7.41 -4.98 9.84
N MET A 141 -6.96 -6.20 9.54
CA MET A 141 -7.65 -7.06 8.57
C MET A 141 -9.01 -7.55 9.09
N LEU A 142 -9.11 -7.96 10.36
CA LEU A 142 -10.37 -8.36 10.96
C LEU A 142 -11.39 -7.21 11.03
N ALA A 143 -10.93 -6.00 11.37
CA ALA A 143 -11.79 -4.82 11.38
C ALA A 143 -12.25 -4.43 9.96
N THR A 144 -11.38 -4.60 8.95
CA THR A 144 -11.74 -4.39 7.54
C THR A 144 -12.75 -5.44 7.07
N GLU A 145 -12.55 -6.70 7.43
CA GLU A 145 -13.47 -7.79 7.08
C GLU A 145 -14.87 -7.60 7.71
N ALA A 146 -14.92 -7.06 8.93
CA ALA A 146 -16.19 -6.70 9.57
C ALA A 146 -16.94 -5.59 8.82
N GLY A 147 -16.21 -4.67 8.20
CA GLY A 147 -16.79 -3.54 7.45
C GLY A 147 -17.17 -2.36 8.33
N LEU A 148 -17.82 -1.36 7.72
CA LEU A 148 -18.38 -0.20 8.42
C LEU A 148 -19.70 -0.56 9.13
N GLY A 149 -20.31 0.41 9.81
CA GLY A 149 -21.46 0.19 10.71
C GLY A 149 -22.62 -0.64 10.18
N GLY A 150 -22.93 -0.57 8.89
CA GLY A 150 -23.93 -1.42 8.22
C GLY A 150 -23.32 -2.61 7.46
N GLY A 151 -22.03 -2.91 7.65
CA GLY A 151 -21.33 -3.96 6.94
C GLY A 151 -20.76 -3.53 5.57
N GLU A 152 -20.74 -2.23 5.28
CA GLU A 152 -20.19 -1.71 4.03
C GLU A 152 -18.69 -1.93 3.91
N THR A 153 -18.22 -2.14 2.68
CA THR A 153 -16.80 -2.22 2.39
C THR A 153 -16.13 -0.85 2.60
N PRO A 154 -15.11 -0.72 3.46
CA PRO A 154 -14.39 0.52 3.64
C PRO A 154 -13.56 0.85 2.39
N ILE A 155 -13.50 2.13 2.02
CA ILE A 155 -12.69 2.62 0.90
C ILE A 155 -11.26 2.94 1.37
N PHE A 156 -11.13 3.55 2.55
CA PHE A 156 -9.85 3.95 3.13
C PHE A 156 -9.59 3.25 4.48
N PRO A 157 -8.30 3.05 4.84
CA PRO A 157 -7.13 3.27 3.99
C PRO A 157 -7.06 2.22 2.88
N ILE A 158 -6.45 2.57 1.74
CA ILE A 158 -6.02 1.57 0.76
C ILE A 158 -4.97 0.70 1.45
N GLN A 159 -5.24 -0.59 1.58
CA GLN A 159 -4.40 -1.52 2.29
C GLN A 159 -3.55 -2.33 1.32
N ILE A 160 -2.28 -2.47 1.62
CA ILE A 160 -1.30 -3.14 0.77
C ILE A 160 -0.53 -4.14 1.62
N PHE A 161 -0.75 -5.44 1.35
CA PHE A 161 -0.05 -6.53 2.00
C PHE A 161 1.23 -6.85 1.23
N ARG A 162 2.38 -6.72 1.90
CA ARG A 162 3.69 -7.02 1.31
C ARG A 162 3.97 -8.51 1.41
N VAL A 163 4.20 -9.14 0.27
CA VAL A 163 4.53 -10.57 0.15
C VAL A 163 6.03 -10.75 -0.02
N LYS A 164 6.63 -11.65 0.78
CA LYS A 164 8.06 -11.97 0.74
C LYS A 164 8.29 -13.44 1.11
N GLU A 165 9.02 -14.18 0.27
CA GLU A 165 9.52 -15.50 0.66
C GLU A 165 10.40 -15.42 1.90
N GLY A 166 10.26 -16.40 2.79
CA GLY A 166 10.94 -16.43 4.09
C GLY A 166 10.20 -15.69 5.20
N VAL A 167 9.17 -14.92 4.88
CA VAL A 167 8.39 -14.16 5.86
C VAL A 167 6.93 -14.59 5.92
N ASN A 168 6.23 -14.64 4.77
CA ASN A 168 4.78 -14.86 4.77
C ASN A 168 4.23 -15.65 3.55
N TYR A 169 5.08 -16.08 2.63
CA TYR A 169 4.64 -16.67 1.36
C TYR A 169 4.42 -18.17 1.42
N ASN A 170 5.31 -18.92 2.10
CA ASN A 170 5.26 -20.37 2.17
C ASN A 170 4.72 -20.85 3.53
N PRO A 171 4.06 -22.05 3.57
CA PRO A 171 3.67 -22.68 4.82
C PRO A 171 4.84 -22.81 5.78
N GLY A 172 4.61 -22.51 7.07
CA GLY A 172 5.63 -22.54 8.11
C GLY A 172 6.46 -21.27 8.28
N GLU A 173 6.34 -20.31 7.39
CA GLU A 173 6.95 -18.99 7.56
C GLU A 173 6.23 -18.18 8.64
N PRO A 174 6.93 -17.24 9.32
CA PRO A 174 6.41 -16.56 10.52
C PRO A 174 5.04 -15.88 10.36
N ASN A 175 4.77 -15.25 9.22
CA ASN A 175 3.55 -14.52 8.93
C ASN A 175 2.68 -15.19 7.86
N TYR A 176 2.86 -16.46 7.60
CA TYR A 176 2.06 -17.19 6.60
C TYR A 176 0.56 -17.17 6.92
N ASP A 177 0.20 -17.32 8.18
CA ASP A 177 -1.19 -17.21 8.66
C ASP A 177 -1.82 -15.85 8.37
N LEU A 178 -1.04 -14.77 8.46
CA LEU A 178 -1.48 -13.41 8.12
C LEU A 178 -1.64 -13.25 6.60
N PHE A 179 -0.83 -13.90 5.78
CA PHE A 179 -1.03 -13.94 4.34
C PHE A 179 -2.34 -14.64 3.97
N GLN A 180 -2.66 -15.76 4.63
CA GLN A 180 -3.94 -16.45 4.46
C GLN A 180 -5.12 -15.54 4.87
N LEU A 181 -5.00 -14.84 5.99
CA LEU A 181 -6.00 -13.87 6.42
C LEU A 181 -6.16 -12.71 5.43
N ALA A 182 -5.04 -12.22 4.86
CA ALA A 182 -5.06 -11.15 3.86
C ALA A 182 -5.81 -11.57 2.59
N MET A 183 -5.61 -12.79 2.11
CA MET A 183 -6.35 -13.33 0.97
C MET A 183 -7.84 -13.46 1.25
N ARG A 184 -8.22 -13.96 2.42
CA ARG A 184 -9.62 -14.06 2.85
C ARG A 184 -10.28 -12.67 2.93
N CYS A 185 -9.61 -11.72 3.55
CA CYS A 185 -10.08 -10.35 3.68
C CYS A 185 -10.25 -9.69 2.31
N SER A 186 -9.26 -9.84 1.42
CA SER A 186 -9.30 -9.29 0.06
C SER A 186 -10.42 -9.90 -0.78
N ALA A 187 -10.62 -11.21 -0.69
CA ALA A 187 -11.71 -11.89 -1.37
C ALA A 187 -13.09 -11.36 -0.95
N LYS A 188 -13.23 -10.91 0.31
CA LYS A 188 -14.50 -10.38 0.84
C LYS A 188 -14.65 -8.86 0.64
N ARG A 189 -13.56 -8.09 0.69
CA ARG A 189 -13.61 -6.63 0.82
C ARG A 189 -12.79 -5.86 -0.21
N LEU A 190 -12.22 -6.52 -1.22
CA LEU A 190 -11.32 -5.94 -2.23
C LEU A 190 -9.96 -5.47 -1.67
N PHE A 191 -9.78 -5.43 -0.37
CA PHE A 191 -8.55 -5.09 0.33
C PHE A 191 -8.16 -6.17 1.34
N PRO A 192 -6.83 -6.36 1.58
CA PRO A 192 -5.70 -5.63 0.99
C PRO A 192 -5.41 -6.01 -0.46
N ASN A 193 -4.76 -5.08 -1.19
CA ASN A 193 -4.02 -5.39 -2.41
C ASN A 193 -2.67 -6.04 -2.04
N PHE A 194 -1.94 -6.56 -3.02
CA PHE A 194 -0.69 -7.29 -2.77
C PHE A 194 0.48 -6.63 -3.49
N SER A 195 1.57 -6.38 -2.75
CA SER A 195 2.84 -5.97 -3.33
C SER A 195 3.90 -7.04 -3.09
N PHE A 196 4.82 -7.18 -4.02
CA PHE A 196 5.78 -8.28 -4.03
C PHE A 196 7.20 -7.73 -3.89
N ILE A 197 7.80 -7.96 -2.72
CA ILE A 197 9.19 -7.56 -2.45
C ILE A 197 10.15 -8.39 -3.29
N ASP A 198 9.80 -9.64 -3.59
CA ASP A 198 10.61 -10.55 -4.38
C ASP A 198 10.71 -10.19 -5.87
N ALA A 199 9.88 -9.27 -6.37
CA ALA A 199 10.07 -8.73 -7.72
C ALA A 199 11.47 -8.09 -7.84
N PRO A 200 12.30 -8.43 -8.87
CA PRO A 200 13.70 -8.03 -8.92
C PRO A 200 13.96 -6.54 -8.73
N PHE A 201 13.09 -5.70 -9.29
CA PHE A 201 13.17 -4.25 -9.20
C PHE A 201 12.78 -3.68 -7.82
N ASN A 202 12.19 -4.49 -6.93
CA ASN A 202 11.95 -4.19 -5.52
C ASN A 202 13.03 -4.85 -4.64
N LEU A 203 13.37 -6.10 -4.94
CA LEU A 203 14.32 -6.90 -4.17
C LEU A 203 15.72 -6.29 -4.14
N GLN A 204 16.14 -5.59 -5.21
CA GLN A 204 17.45 -4.91 -5.28
C GLN A 204 17.68 -3.89 -4.15
N TYR A 205 16.61 -3.31 -3.60
CA TYR A 205 16.68 -2.34 -2.50
C TYR A 205 16.54 -2.97 -1.12
N TYR A 206 15.92 -4.14 -1.05
CA TYR A 206 15.58 -4.80 0.20
C TYR A 206 16.82 -5.28 0.96
N ARG A 207 16.88 -4.94 2.26
CA ARG A 207 17.91 -5.41 3.19
C ARG A 207 17.25 -5.98 4.44
N PRO A 208 17.49 -7.26 4.78
CA PRO A 208 16.95 -7.86 5.99
C PRO A 208 17.33 -7.05 7.24
N GLY A 209 16.38 -6.82 8.14
CA GLY A 209 16.58 -6.01 9.34
C GLY A 209 16.55 -4.49 9.11
N HIS A 210 16.33 -4.03 7.88
CA HIS A 210 16.24 -2.64 7.49
C HIS A 210 14.87 -2.32 6.87
N PRO A 211 13.81 -2.18 7.69
CA PRO A 211 12.45 -2.02 7.19
C PRO A 211 12.22 -0.74 6.36
N GLU A 212 13.09 0.27 6.49
CA GLU A 212 13.09 1.45 5.63
C GLU A 212 13.40 1.15 4.16
N THR A 213 13.98 -0.03 3.87
CA THR A 213 14.31 -0.52 2.52
C THR A 213 13.20 -1.38 1.92
N GLU A 214 12.14 -1.68 2.66
CA GLU A 214 10.98 -2.39 2.16
C GLU A 214 10.18 -1.49 1.23
N ILE A 215 9.82 -2.01 0.04
CA ILE A 215 8.96 -1.24 -0.86
C ILE A 215 7.63 -0.87 -0.21
N ALA A 216 7.21 0.36 -0.40
CA ALA A 216 5.88 0.83 -0.06
C ALA A 216 5.24 1.47 -1.30
N TYR A 217 4.07 0.97 -1.67
CA TYR A 217 3.26 1.62 -2.69
C TYR A 217 2.33 2.63 -2.01
N MET A 218 2.11 3.76 -2.68
CA MET A 218 1.26 4.83 -2.20
C MET A 218 -0.04 4.88 -3.00
N GLY A 219 -1.15 4.80 -2.31
CA GLY A 219 -2.47 4.82 -2.93
C GLY A 219 -2.64 3.72 -3.97
N CYS A 220 -3.08 4.11 -5.17
CA CYS A 220 -3.43 3.16 -6.22
C CYS A 220 -2.22 2.45 -6.82
N ARG A 221 -1.06 3.13 -6.98
CA ARG A 221 0.10 2.54 -7.67
C ARG A 221 1.43 3.27 -7.53
N THR A 222 1.49 4.45 -6.93
CA THR A 222 2.72 5.25 -6.88
C THR A 222 3.83 4.55 -6.10
N ARG A 223 5.04 4.59 -6.63
CA ARG A 223 6.24 3.94 -6.10
C ARG A 223 7.39 4.92 -6.06
N VAL A 224 8.03 5.06 -4.91
CA VAL A 224 9.20 5.90 -4.71
C VAL A 224 10.20 5.14 -3.85
N ILE A 225 11.34 4.74 -4.40
CA ILE A 225 12.39 4.07 -3.62
C ILE A 225 13.81 4.41 -4.11
N GLY A 226 14.13 4.33 -5.40
CA GLY A 226 15.41 4.76 -5.95
C GLY A 226 15.67 6.24 -5.67
N ASN A 227 16.92 6.63 -5.43
CA ASN A 227 17.29 8.00 -5.11
C ASN A 227 18.62 8.39 -5.77
N VAL A 228 18.54 8.96 -6.97
CA VAL A 228 19.73 9.40 -7.72
C VAL A 228 20.41 10.58 -7.02
N TYR A 229 19.63 11.44 -6.36
CA TYR A 229 20.16 12.57 -5.59
C TYR A 229 20.99 12.11 -4.38
N ASP A 230 20.53 11.06 -3.70
CA ASP A 230 21.23 10.47 -2.57
C ASP A 230 21.21 8.93 -2.63
N PRO A 231 22.14 8.30 -3.35
CA PRO A 231 22.19 6.85 -3.50
C PRO A 231 22.42 6.07 -2.20
N SER A 232 22.81 6.75 -1.12
CA SER A 232 22.98 6.12 0.19
C SER A 232 21.64 5.87 0.92
N ARG A 233 20.58 6.56 0.48
CA ARG A 233 19.23 6.49 1.08
C ARG A 233 18.17 6.21 0.01
N GLU A 234 18.24 5.01 -0.56
CA GLU A 234 17.21 4.47 -1.47
C GLU A 234 16.08 3.84 -0.65
N ILE A 235 15.27 4.68 -0.05
CA ILE A 235 14.19 4.35 0.89
C ILE A 235 12.87 4.96 0.45
N CYS A 236 11.76 4.43 0.97
CA CYS A 236 10.42 5.00 0.72
C CYS A 236 10.04 6.10 1.73
N ASN A 237 10.56 6.00 2.97
CA ASN A 237 10.14 6.85 4.08
C ASN A 237 10.53 8.32 3.86
N GLY A 238 9.62 9.23 4.18
CA GLY A 238 9.85 10.68 4.09
C GLY A 238 9.99 11.20 2.66
N ARG A 239 9.56 10.46 1.65
CA ARG A 239 9.66 10.82 0.24
C ARG A 239 8.31 10.67 -0.47
N GLY A 240 8.19 11.27 -1.64
CA GLY A 240 6.98 11.18 -2.44
C GLY A 240 7.17 11.69 -3.86
N ASN A 241 6.13 11.56 -4.67
CA ASN A 241 6.07 12.16 -5.99
C ASN A 241 5.71 13.64 -5.89
N LEU A 242 6.54 14.52 -6.45
CA LEU A 242 6.33 15.96 -6.44
C LEU A 242 5.35 16.41 -7.53
N SER A 243 5.48 15.80 -8.70
CA SER A 243 4.66 16.14 -9.85
C SER A 243 4.72 15.03 -10.89
N PHE A 244 3.63 14.84 -11.61
CA PHE A 244 3.62 14.00 -12.80
C PHE A 244 2.84 14.67 -13.93
N THR A 245 3.15 14.28 -15.16
CA THR A 245 2.42 14.67 -16.36
C THR A 245 2.24 13.46 -17.26
N THR A 246 1.12 13.37 -17.98
CA THR A 246 0.72 12.15 -18.70
C THR A 246 0.63 12.37 -20.20
N ILE A 247 1.26 11.49 -20.97
CA ILE A 247 1.25 11.48 -22.42
C ILE A 247 0.03 10.69 -22.94
N ASN A 248 -0.69 11.29 -23.86
CA ASN A 248 -1.71 10.61 -24.67
C ASN A 248 -1.03 9.85 -25.82
N LEU A 249 -0.61 8.61 -25.56
CA LEU A 249 0.06 7.78 -26.58
C LEU A 249 -0.83 7.49 -27.80
N PRO A 250 -2.14 7.18 -27.66
CA PRO A 250 -3.02 6.95 -28.81
C PRO A 250 -3.04 8.11 -29.80
N ARG A 251 -3.05 9.35 -29.31
CA ARG A 251 -3.01 10.53 -30.20
C ARG A 251 -1.75 10.58 -31.04
N LEU A 252 -0.61 10.24 -30.49
CA LEU A 252 0.66 10.19 -31.24
C LEU A 252 0.61 9.11 -32.33
N ALA A 253 0.05 7.95 -32.00
CA ALA A 253 -0.10 6.85 -32.92
C ALA A 253 -1.09 7.16 -34.07
N ILE A 254 -2.23 7.79 -33.77
CA ILE A 254 -3.20 8.24 -34.80
C ILE A 254 -2.53 9.22 -35.78
N LYS A 255 -1.74 10.15 -35.25
CA LYS A 255 -1.00 11.12 -36.08
C LYS A 255 0.07 10.48 -36.95
N ALA A 256 0.71 9.45 -36.45
CA ALA A 256 1.78 8.74 -37.14
C ALA A 256 1.27 7.88 -38.31
N ARG A 257 -0.02 7.51 -38.36
CA ARG A 257 -0.65 6.74 -39.43
C ARG A 257 0.09 5.46 -39.83
N GLY A 258 0.60 4.73 -38.82
CA GLY A 258 1.35 3.49 -39.03
C GLY A 258 2.86 3.68 -39.29
N ASP A 259 3.34 4.90 -39.40
CA ASP A 259 4.77 5.22 -39.51
C ASP A 259 5.41 5.21 -38.12
N LEU A 260 6.23 4.20 -37.83
CA LEU A 260 6.89 4.03 -36.53
C LEU A 260 7.94 5.11 -36.28
N ASP A 261 8.69 5.54 -37.30
CA ASP A 261 9.70 6.60 -37.12
C ASP A 261 9.02 7.91 -36.74
N ALA A 262 7.95 8.28 -37.43
CA ALA A 262 7.14 9.46 -37.12
C ALA A 262 6.50 9.38 -35.74
N PHE A 263 6.12 8.18 -35.28
CA PHE A 263 5.62 7.96 -33.93
C PHE A 263 6.70 8.24 -32.87
N PHE A 264 7.89 7.64 -32.98
CA PHE A 264 8.97 7.82 -32.02
C PHE A 264 9.50 9.26 -32.02
N GLU A 265 9.60 9.93 -33.16
CA GLU A 265 9.92 11.36 -33.22
C GLU A 265 8.86 12.22 -32.47
N GLY A 266 7.58 11.89 -32.67
CA GLY A 266 6.48 12.55 -31.98
C GLY A 266 6.53 12.31 -30.48
N LEU A 267 6.88 11.09 -30.05
CA LEU A 267 7.05 10.71 -28.66
C LEU A 267 8.22 11.48 -28.03
N ASP A 268 9.36 11.58 -28.69
CA ASP A 268 10.53 12.30 -28.19
C ASP A 268 10.23 13.79 -27.99
N ARG A 269 9.56 14.44 -28.95
CA ARG A 269 9.11 15.85 -28.79
C ARG A 269 8.17 16.01 -27.60
N MET A 270 7.29 15.04 -27.37
CA MET A 270 6.38 15.09 -26.20
C MET A 270 7.11 14.85 -24.90
N LEU A 271 8.11 13.97 -24.88
CA LEU A 271 8.97 13.75 -23.69
C LEU A 271 9.78 15.01 -23.36
N ASP A 272 10.31 15.73 -24.35
CA ASP A 272 10.96 17.03 -24.14
C ASP A 272 10.04 18.01 -23.44
N LEU A 273 8.81 18.18 -23.95
CA LEU A 273 7.80 19.06 -23.35
C LEU A 273 7.43 18.65 -21.93
N CYS A 274 7.31 17.35 -21.67
CA CYS A 274 6.99 16.83 -20.35
C CYS A 274 8.12 17.11 -19.34
N VAL A 275 9.36 16.91 -19.75
CA VAL A 275 10.54 17.20 -18.91
C VAL A 275 10.62 18.69 -18.58
N ASP A 276 10.46 19.56 -19.57
CA ASP A 276 10.46 21.02 -19.35
C ASP A 276 9.36 21.45 -18.38
N GLN A 277 8.15 20.93 -18.54
CA GLN A 277 7.04 21.22 -17.65
C GLN A 277 7.29 20.74 -16.22
N LEU A 278 7.86 19.55 -16.05
CA LEU A 278 8.18 19.02 -14.73
C LEU A 278 9.26 19.85 -14.04
N LEU A 279 10.27 20.30 -14.76
CA LEU A 279 11.30 21.18 -14.24
C LEU A 279 10.76 22.54 -13.84
N GLU A 280 9.88 23.13 -14.65
CA GLU A 280 9.23 24.40 -14.29
C GLU A 280 8.42 24.26 -12.97
N ARG A 281 7.65 23.20 -12.85
CA ARG A 281 6.90 22.90 -11.61
C ARG A 281 7.83 22.68 -10.41
N PHE A 282 8.92 21.97 -10.62
CA PHE A 282 9.93 21.76 -9.59
C PHE A 282 10.52 23.09 -9.10
N GLU A 283 10.89 23.99 -10.01
CA GLU A 283 11.41 25.31 -9.66
C GLU A 283 10.39 26.16 -8.89
N ILE A 284 9.11 26.10 -9.26
CA ILE A 284 8.03 26.79 -8.52
C ILE A 284 7.92 26.25 -7.09
N GLN A 285 8.02 24.92 -6.92
CA GLN A 285 7.95 24.30 -5.60
C GLN A 285 9.19 24.58 -4.76
N CYS A 286 10.38 24.62 -5.36
CA CYS A 286 11.65 24.87 -4.69
C CYS A 286 11.75 26.26 -4.05
N ARG A 287 11.03 27.24 -4.59
CA ARG A 287 10.96 28.63 -4.05
C ARG A 287 10.02 28.77 -2.87
N LYS A 288 9.38 27.70 -2.43
CA LYS A 288 8.55 27.68 -1.24
C LYS A 288 9.42 27.50 0.00
N HIS A 289 8.90 27.94 1.13
CA HIS A 289 9.55 27.88 2.44
C HIS A 289 8.90 26.79 3.31
N VAL A 290 9.57 26.40 4.39
CA VAL A 290 9.05 25.41 5.35
C VAL A 290 7.66 25.81 5.85
N TYR A 291 7.41 27.07 6.15
CA TYR A 291 6.09 27.57 6.62
C TYR A 291 4.95 27.37 5.60
N ASN A 292 5.24 27.18 4.32
CA ASN A 292 4.21 26.82 3.33
C ASN A 292 3.75 25.37 3.45
N TYR A 293 4.53 24.52 4.14
CA TYR A 293 4.28 23.12 4.38
C TYR A 293 4.40 22.76 5.86
N PRO A 294 3.56 23.34 6.74
CA PRO A 294 3.75 23.29 8.20
C PRO A 294 3.74 21.87 8.77
N PHE A 295 2.97 20.97 8.17
CA PHE A 295 2.95 19.55 8.57
C PHE A 295 4.09 18.76 7.92
N LEU A 296 4.20 18.80 6.59
CA LEU A 296 5.13 17.95 5.85
C LEU A 296 6.59 18.29 6.13
N MET A 297 6.92 19.58 6.14
CA MET A 297 8.28 20.08 6.35
C MET A 297 8.50 20.52 7.81
N GLY A 298 7.56 21.28 8.38
CA GLY A 298 7.69 21.85 9.72
C GLY A 298 7.67 20.83 10.86
N GLN A 299 7.20 19.59 10.64
CA GLN A 299 7.24 18.50 11.60
C GLN A 299 8.25 17.42 11.24
N GLY A 300 9.15 17.65 10.29
CA GLY A 300 10.19 16.69 9.91
C GLY A 300 9.66 15.41 9.26
N VAL A 301 8.48 15.43 8.63
CA VAL A 301 7.90 14.26 7.96
C VAL A 301 8.61 13.97 6.64
N TRP A 302 8.97 15.01 5.90
CA TRP A 302 9.77 14.88 4.68
C TRP A 302 11.25 14.67 5.01
N LEU A 303 11.91 13.83 4.24
CA LEU A 303 13.33 13.49 4.46
C LEU A 303 14.22 14.74 4.52
N ASP A 304 15.02 14.86 5.57
CA ASP A 304 15.91 15.98 5.88
C ASP A 304 15.22 17.33 6.19
N SER A 305 13.90 17.39 6.22
CA SER A 305 13.21 18.66 6.54
C SER A 305 13.38 19.10 7.99
N ASP A 306 13.74 18.19 8.89
CA ASP A 306 14.12 18.46 10.27
C ASP A 306 15.43 19.27 10.41
N LYS A 307 16.19 19.41 9.33
CA LYS A 307 17.43 20.21 9.26
C LYS A 307 17.20 21.65 8.83
N LEU A 308 15.95 21.99 8.45
CA LEU A 308 15.58 23.31 7.93
C LEU A 308 14.90 24.14 9.02
N ASP A 309 15.20 25.44 8.99
CA ASP A 309 14.48 26.43 9.78
C ASP A 309 13.17 26.87 9.11
N TRP A 310 12.27 27.47 9.87
CA TRP A 310 10.91 27.84 9.42
C TRP A 310 10.87 28.72 8.17
N GLU A 311 11.87 29.60 8.02
CA GLU A 311 12.01 30.55 6.91
C GLU A 311 12.87 30.03 5.75
N ASP A 312 13.42 28.81 5.84
CA ASP A 312 14.27 28.27 4.79
C ASP A 312 13.47 27.85 3.56
N GLU A 313 14.07 27.97 2.37
CA GLU A 313 13.58 27.36 1.15
C GLU A 313 13.71 25.84 1.20
N VAL A 314 12.73 25.12 0.63
CA VAL A 314 12.69 23.67 0.65
C VAL A 314 13.46 22.99 -0.51
N ARG A 315 14.19 23.76 -1.30
CA ARG A 315 14.88 23.32 -2.53
C ARG A 315 15.69 22.04 -2.35
N GLU A 316 16.58 21.99 -1.38
CA GLU A 316 17.51 20.86 -1.23
C GLU A 316 16.78 19.59 -0.82
N VAL A 317 15.82 19.66 0.08
CA VAL A 317 15.09 18.48 0.54
C VAL A 317 14.08 17.97 -0.51
N LEU A 318 13.56 18.84 -1.39
CA LEU A 318 12.68 18.42 -2.48
C LEU A 318 13.38 17.55 -3.53
N LYS A 319 14.71 17.60 -3.63
CA LYS A 319 15.48 16.73 -4.54
C LYS A 319 15.33 15.24 -4.20
N HIS A 320 14.91 14.88 -3.00
CA HIS A 320 14.55 13.51 -2.62
C HIS A 320 13.25 13.02 -3.26
N GLY A 321 12.40 13.93 -3.72
CA GLY A 321 11.15 13.60 -4.39
C GLY A 321 11.33 13.19 -5.84
N THR A 322 10.27 12.69 -6.48
CA THR A 322 10.29 12.23 -7.87
C THR A 322 9.51 13.15 -8.80
N LEU A 323 9.96 13.23 -10.05
CA LEU A 323 9.29 13.88 -11.16
C LEU A 323 8.94 12.81 -12.19
N SER A 324 7.65 12.61 -12.47
CA SER A 324 7.22 11.43 -13.23
C SER A 324 6.55 11.81 -14.54
N VAL A 325 6.93 11.10 -15.61
CA VAL A 325 6.17 11.08 -16.86
C VAL A 325 5.29 9.84 -16.86
N GLY A 326 4.01 10.03 -17.12
CA GLY A 326 3.04 8.95 -17.24
C GLY A 326 2.56 8.73 -18.67
N PHE A 327 1.82 7.67 -18.88
CA PHE A 327 1.20 7.36 -20.16
C PHE A 327 -0.15 6.65 -20.00
N ILE A 328 -0.98 6.77 -21.03
CA ILE A 328 -2.29 6.12 -21.18
C ILE A 328 -2.38 5.46 -22.54
N GLY A 329 -3.13 4.37 -22.64
CA GLY A 329 -3.64 3.83 -23.88
C GLY A 329 -2.62 3.07 -24.73
N LEU A 330 -1.74 2.27 -24.11
CA LEU A 330 -0.80 1.45 -24.89
C LEU A 330 -1.52 0.51 -25.85
N ALA A 331 -2.64 -0.09 -25.45
CA ALA A 331 -3.41 -1.00 -26.29
C ALA A 331 -3.93 -0.30 -27.55
N GLU A 332 -4.57 0.86 -27.41
CA GLU A 332 -5.08 1.67 -28.52
C GLU A 332 -3.94 2.23 -29.38
N THR A 333 -2.81 2.55 -28.79
CA THR A 333 -1.59 2.96 -29.50
C THR A 333 -1.11 1.88 -30.44
N LEU A 334 -1.00 0.65 -29.96
CA LEU A 334 -0.59 -0.50 -30.77
C LEU A 334 -1.60 -0.81 -31.88
N LYS A 335 -2.89 -0.71 -31.56
CA LYS A 335 -3.95 -0.83 -32.60
C LYS A 335 -3.83 0.23 -33.69
N ALA A 336 -3.54 1.47 -33.34
CA ALA A 336 -3.36 2.56 -34.30
C ALA A 336 -2.10 2.39 -35.14
N LEU A 337 -1.03 1.80 -34.59
CA LEU A 337 0.24 1.60 -35.31
C LEU A 337 0.25 0.34 -36.19
N ILE A 338 -0.24 -0.78 -35.69
CA ILE A 338 -0.09 -2.10 -36.32
C ILE A 338 -1.38 -2.94 -36.41
N GLY A 339 -2.53 -2.38 -36.00
CA GLY A 339 -3.85 -3.01 -36.14
C GLY A 339 -4.24 -3.97 -35.01
N VAL A 340 -3.33 -4.34 -34.09
CA VAL A 340 -3.54 -5.27 -32.99
C VAL A 340 -2.88 -4.75 -31.71
N HIS A 341 -3.43 -5.10 -30.55
CA HIS A 341 -2.82 -4.75 -29.27
C HIS A 341 -2.03 -5.93 -28.66
N HIS A 342 -1.29 -5.66 -27.60
CA HIS A 342 -0.37 -6.60 -26.96
C HIS A 342 -1.03 -7.83 -26.31
N GLY A 343 -2.34 -7.82 -26.06
CA GLY A 343 -3.10 -9.01 -25.68
C GLY A 343 -3.41 -9.95 -26.85
N GLU A 344 -3.38 -9.44 -28.10
CA GLU A 344 -3.75 -10.18 -29.30
C GLU A 344 -2.55 -10.80 -30.03
N SER A 345 -1.36 -10.20 -29.87
CA SER A 345 -0.20 -10.57 -30.70
C SER A 345 1.11 -10.39 -29.94
N GLU A 346 2.00 -11.36 -30.07
CA GLU A 346 3.37 -11.28 -29.55
C GLU A 346 4.19 -10.16 -30.23
N LYS A 347 3.97 -9.92 -31.52
CA LYS A 347 4.57 -8.78 -32.21
C LYS A 347 4.16 -7.44 -31.61
N ALA A 348 2.89 -7.31 -31.22
CA ALA A 348 2.40 -6.11 -30.55
C ALA A 348 3.00 -5.99 -29.14
N GLN A 349 3.17 -7.08 -28.43
CA GLN A 349 3.84 -7.09 -27.11
C GLN A 349 5.29 -6.60 -27.24
N VAL A 350 6.04 -7.07 -28.23
CA VAL A 350 7.42 -6.61 -28.47
C VAL A 350 7.46 -5.11 -28.73
N LEU A 351 6.60 -4.60 -29.61
CA LEU A 351 6.52 -3.15 -29.89
C LEU A 351 6.08 -2.35 -28.66
N GLY A 352 5.13 -2.87 -27.88
CA GLY A 352 4.70 -2.24 -26.62
C GLY A 352 5.83 -2.10 -25.62
N LEU A 353 6.63 -3.15 -25.45
CA LEU A 353 7.82 -3.12 -24.58
C LEU A 353 8.89 -2.16 -25.12
N GLU A 354 9.08 -2.08 -26.44
CA GLU A 354 9.99 -1.12 -27.06
C GLU A 354 9.58 0.32 -26.77
N ILE A 355 8.31 0.66 -26.93
CA ILE A 355 7.77 2.00 -26.66
C ILE A 355 8.00 2.38 -25.20
N ILE A 356 7.63 1.52 -24.26
CA ILE A 356 7.75 1.82 -22.84
C ILE A 356 9.21 1.82 -22.38
N SER A 357 10.05 0.94 -22.92
CA SER A 357 11.51 0.96 -22.68
C SER A 357 12.15 2.25 -23.19
N HIS A 358 11.73 2.77 -24.33
CA HIS A 358 12.19 4.05 -24.87
C HIS A 358 11.89 5.21 -23.93
N MET A 359 10.65 5.26 -23.41
CA MET A 359 10.23 6.25 -22.41
C MET A 359 11.02 6.11 -21.10
N ARG A 360 11.22 4.88 -20.61
CA ARG A 360 11.99 4.61 -19.39
C ARG A 360 13.45 5.05 -19.56
N ALA A 361 14.09 4.69 -20.64
CA ALA A 361 15.47 5.07 -20.92
C ALA A 361 15.65 6.60 -20.98
N ARG A 362 14.64 7.32 -21.47
CA ARG A 362 14.67 8.79 -21.46
C ARG A 362 14.64 9.33 -20.02
N MET A 363 13.80 8.78 -19.15
CA MET A 363 13.73 9.20 -17.74
C MET A 363 15.05 8.92 -16.99
N ASP A 364 15.64 7.77 -17.23
CA ASP A 364 16.92 7.42 -16.62
C ASP A 364 18.05 8.40 -17.06
N ARG A 365 18.12 8.75 -18.36
CA ARG A 365 19.08 9.76 -18.87
C ARG A 365 18.85 11.15 -18.25
N GLU A 366 17.60 11.58 -18.07
CA GLU A 366 17.31 12.87 -17.42
C GLU A 366 17.70 12.86 -15.96
N SER A 367 17.53 11.73 -15.27
CA SER A 367 17.96 11.56 -13.87
C SER A 367 19.48 11.69 -13.74
N GLU A 368 20.24 10.98 -14.55
CA GLU A 368 21.69 11.03 -14.55
C GLU A 368 22.22 12.44 -14.89
N LYS A 369 21.64 13.06 -15.93
CA LYS A 369 22.05 14.39 -16.42
C LYS A 369 21.83 15.48 -15.37
N ARG A 370 20.76 15.39 -14.59
CA ARG A 370 20.30 16.47 -13.71
C ARG A 370 20.49 16.20 -12.21
N GLY A 371 20.83 14.98 -11.82
CA GLY A 371 20.89 14.59 -10.41
C GLY A 371 19.53 14.68 -9.69
N LEU A 372 18.42 14.52 -10.42
CA LEU A 372 17.07 14.53 -9.93
C LEU A 372 16.38 13.19 -10.23
N ASN A 373 15.36 12.83 -9.47
CA ASN A 373 14.67 11.56 -9.62
C ASN A 373 13.56 11.64 -10.67
N PHE A 374 13.91 11.55 -11.96
CA PHE A 374 12.91 11.34 -13.02
C PHE A 374 12.51 9.87 -13.07
N SER A 375 11.24 9.61 -13.34
CA SER A 375 10.69 8.24 -13.33
C SER A 375 9.50 8.09 -14.29
N LEU A 376 9.20 6.85 -14.66
CA LEU A 376 8.11 6.52 -15.56
C LEU A 376 6.93 5.92 -14.79
N LEU A 377 5.75 6.48 -14.97
CA LEU A 377 4.52 6.10 -14.25
C LEU A 377 3.52 5.43 -15.20
N ALA A 378 3.01 4.28 -14.81
CA ALA A 378 1.78 3.74 -15.36
C ALA A 378 0.61 4.56 -14.78
N THR A 379 0.17 5.60 -15.48
CA THR A 379 -0.72 6.63 -14.94
C THR A 379 -2.03 6.06 -14.38
N PRO A 380 -2.43 6.43 -13.16
CA PRO A 380 -3.79 6.17 -12.65
C PRO A 380 -4.76 7.15 -13.33
N ALA A 381 -5.32 6.75 -14.46
CA ALA A 381 -6.02 7.63 -15.37
C ALA A 381 -7.54 7.48 -15.29
N GLU A 382 -8.13 7.80 -14.18
CA GLU A 382 -9.59 7.74 -13.98
C GLU A 382 -10.33 8.62 -15.01
N GLY A 383 -10.64 9.87 -14.70
CA GLY A 383 -11.33 10.79 -15.61
C GLY A 383 -10.50 11.21 -16.83
N LEU A 384 -9.17 11.12 -16.76
CA LEU A 384 -8.28 11.56 -17.83
C LEU A 384 -8.37 10.65 -19.07
N SER A 385 -8.57 9.34 -18.87
CA SER A 385 -8.74 8.37 -19.97
C SER A 385 -9.98 8.68 -20.82
N GLY A 386 -11.10 9.01 -20.18
CA GLY A 386 -12.32 9.44 -20.85
C GLY A 386 -12.18 10.82 -21.53
N ARG A 387 -11.49 11.75 -20.86
CA ARG A 387 -11.23 13.07 -21.44
C ARG A 387 -10.38 12.99 -22.72
N PHE A 388 -9.34 12.17 -22.72
CA PHE A 388 -8.47 12.03 -23.89
C PHE A 388 -9.21 11.44 -25.09
N VAL A 389 -9.98 10.37 -24.89
CA VAL A 389 -10.75 9.78 -26.01
C VAL A 389 -11.81 10.74 -26.56
N LYS A 390 -12.49 11.51 -25.72
CA LYS A 390 -13.46 12.52 -26.15
C LYS A 390 -12.83 13.59 -27.03
N LEU A 391 -11.66 14.10 -26.65
CA LEU A 391 -10.91 15.09 -27.42
C LEU A 391 -10.38 14.52 -28.75
N ASP A 392 -9.95 13.25 -28.75
CA ASP A 392 -9.43 12.60 -29.95
C ASP A 392 -10.57 12.23 -30.92
N ARG A 393 -11.69 11.75 -30.40
CA ARG A 393 -12.90 11.49 -31.21
C ARG A 393 -13.42 12.77 -31.87
N ALA A 394 -13.44 13.88 -31.14
CA ALA A 394 -13.85 15.17 -31.70
C ALA A 394 -12.93 15.65 -32.83
N ARG A 395 -11.64 15.32 -32.78
CA ARG A 395 -10.62 15.77 -33.74
C ARG A 395 -10.43 14.83 -34.91
N TYR A 396 -10.48 13.54 -34.70
CA TYR A 396 -10.13 12.51 -35.69
C TYR A 396 -11.29 11.61 -36.07
N GLY A 397 -12.46 11.78 -35.47
CA GLY A 397 -13.63 10.93 -35.67
C GLY A 397 -13.59 9.66 -34.82
N SER A 398 -14.63 8.85 -34.97
CA SER A 398 -14.70 7.52 -34.34
C SER A 398 -13.86 6.55 -35.17
N ILE A 399 -12.83 5.98 -34.56
CA ILE A 399 -11.93 5.00 -35.17
C ILE A 399 -12.14 3.70 -34.42
N GLU A 400 -12.52 2.63 -35.14
CA GLU A 400 -12.82 1.32 -34.56
C GLU A 400 -11.64 0.75 -33.75
N GLY A 401 -11.91 0.32 -32.52
CA GLY A 401 -10.92 -0.23 -31.60
C GLY A 401 -9.93 0.79 -31.02
N ILE A 402 -10.11 2.09 -31.29
CA ILE A 402 -9.23 3.18 -30.81
C ILE A 402 -10.04 4.26 -30.12
N THR A 403 -10.91 5.00 -30.84
CA THR A 403 -11.68 6.12 -30.28
C THR A 403 -13.18 5.85 -30.17
N ASP A 404 -13.64 4.65 -30.45
CA ASP A 404 -15.05 4.23 -30.46
C ASP A 404 -15.62 3.92 -29.07
N ARG A 405 -14.76 3.83 -28.05
CA ARG A 405 -15.16 3.59 -26.66
C ARG A 405 -15.14 4.86 -25.81
N GLU A 406 -15.73 4.81 -24.62
CA GLU A 406 -15.86 5.98 -23.73
C GLU A 406 -14.55 6.35 -23.00
N TYR A 407 -13.54 5.47 -23.01
CA TYR A 407 -12.24 5.68 -22.39
C TYR A 407 -11.13 4.95 -23.15
N TYR A 408 -9.89 5.45 -23.01
CA TYR A 408 -8.70 4.69 -23.36
C TYR A 408 -8.33 3.74 -22.23
N THR A 409 -7.76 2.60 -22.57
CA THR A 409 -7.24 1.66 -21.58
C THR A 409 -6.15 2.32 -20.73
N ASN A 410 -6.20 2.12 -19.42
CA ASN A 410 -5.18 2.65 -18.52
C ASN A 410 -3.79 2.07 -18.86
N SER A 411 -2.79 2.94 -18.86
CA SER A 411 -1.37 2.60 -18.96
C SER A 411 -1.06 1.44 -19.92
N PHE A 412 -0.47 0.37 -19.43
CA PHE A 412 -0.08 -0.83 -20.18
C PHE A 412 -1.09 -1.99 -20.11
N HIS A 413 -2.25 -1.79 -19.47
CA HIS A 413 -3.19 -2.91 -19.29
C HIS A 413 -3.67 -3.51 -20.60
N VAL A 414 -3.88 -4.82 -20.58
CA VAL A 414 -4.71 -5.48 -21.58
C VAL A 414 -6.15 -4.97 -21.39
N PRO A 415 -6.85 -4.57 -22.46
CA PRO A 415 -8.21 -4.06 -22.32
C PRO A 415 -9.15 -5.00 -21.57
N VAL A 416 -9.94 -4.45 -20.65
CA VAL A 416 -10.87 -5.22 -19.80
C VAL A 416 -11.89 -6.01 -20.62
N TYR A 417 -12.32 -5.46 -21.78
CA TYR A 417 -13.27 -6.11 -22.67
C TYR A 417 -12.66 -7.25 -23.52
N TYR A 418 -11.33 -7.41 -23.53
CA TYR A 418 -10.68 -8.45 -24.28
C TYR A 418 -10.73 -9.78 -23.51
N PRO A 419 -11.28 -10.86 -24.11
CA PRO A 419 -11.38 -12.15 -23.44
C PRO A 419 -9.99 -12.78 -23.34
N ILE A 420 -9.46 -12.82 -22.14
CA ILE A 420 -8.13 -13.37 -21.83
C ILE A 420 -8.16 -14.06 -20.46
N SER A 421 -7.38 -15.13 -20.30
CA SER A 421 -7.23 -15.73 -18.97
C SER A 421 -6.47 -14.83 -18.00
N ALA A 422 -6.77 -14.94 -16.71
CA ALA A 422 -6.02 -14.23 -15.67
C ALA A 422 -4.51 -14.50 -15.77
N TYR A 423 -4.15 -15.73 -16.03
CA TYR A 423 -2.76 -16.16 -16.19
C TYR A 423 -2.06 -15.46 -17.36
N ASP A 424 -2.67 -15.43 -18.55
CA ASP A 424 -2.10 -14.80 -19.72
C ASP A 424 -2.03 -13.27 -19.56
N LYS A 425 -3.05 -12.65 -18.98
CA LYS A 425 -3.04 -11.22 -18.67
C LYS A 425 -1.88 -10.86 -17.74
N ILE A 426 -1.69 -11.60 -16.65
CA ILE A 426 -0.58 -11.39 -15.72
C ILE A 426 0.77 -11.49 -16.45
N ARG A 427 0.97 -12.50 -17.28
CA ARG A 427 2.22 -12.71 -18.03
C ARG A 427 2.51 -11.59 -19.03
N ILE A 428 1.48 -11.08 -19.69
CA ILE A 428 1.62 -9.99 -20.65
C ILE A 428 1.95 -8.68 -19.94
N GLU A 429 1.31 -8.40 -18.82
CA GLU A 429 1.48 -7.14 -18.10
C GLU A 429 2.76 -7.11 -17.22
N ALA A 430 3.23 -8.25 -16.73
CA ALA A 430 4.36 -8.34 -15.81
C ALA A 430 5.64 -7.63 -16.28
N PRO A 431 6.10 -7.75 -17.55
CA PRO A 431 7.32 -7.08 -18.00
C PRO A 431 7.28 -5.55 -17.91
N TYR A 432 6.10 -4.95 -17.99
CA TYR A 432 5.93 -3.49 -17.86
C TYR A 432 6.15 -2.97 -16.45
N HIS A 433 5.98 -3.80 -15.43
CA HIS A 433 6.21 -3.43 -14.03
C HIS A 433 7.67 -3.03 -13.77
N ALA A 434 8.63 -3.75 -14.34
CA ALA A 434 10.04 -3.41 -14.23
C ALA A 434 10.40 -2.07 -14.91
N LEU A 435 9.67 -1.68 -15.95
CA LEU A 435 9.89 -0.46 -16.71
C LEU A 435 9.27 0.78 -16.06
N THR A 436 8.20 0.62 -15.31
CA THR A 436 7.43 1.71 -14.69
C THR A 436 7.83 1.91 -13.22
N ASN A 437 9.01 2.46 -13.01
CA ASN A 437 9.62 2.60 -11.68
C ASN A 437 8.94 3.65 -10.78
N ALA A 438 8.13 4.55 -11.33
CA ALA A 438 7.31 5.50 -10.57
C ALA A 438 6.02 4.89 -10.03
N GLY A 439 5.64 3.72 -10.51
CA GLY A 439 4.47 3.00 -10.04
C GLY A 439 3.70 2.30 -11.15
N HIS A 440 3.02 1.27 -10.74
CA HIS A 440 2.25 0.35 -11.58
C HIS A 440 1.30 -0.46 -10.72
N ILE A 441 0.32 -1.07 -11.35
CA ILE A 441 -0.55 -2.08 -10.76
C ILE A 441 -1.09 -2.97 -11.86
N SER A 442 -1.33 -4.24 -11.60
CA SER A 442 -2.16 -5.11 -12.44
C SER A 442 -3.45 -5.47 -11.72
N TYR A 443 -4.56 -5.33 -12.41
CA TYR A 443 -5.88 -5.73 -11.94
C TYR A 443 -6.31 -7.02 -12.62
N ILE A 444 -6.74 -7.99 -11.82
CA ILE A 444 -7.40 -9.19 -12.31
C ILE A 444 -8.85 -9.14 -11.93
N GLU A 445 -9.69 -9.17 -12.94
CA GLU A 445 -11.15 -9.21 -12.78
C GLU A 445 -11.59 -10.68 -12.62
N MET A 446 -12.23 -11.00 -11.50
CA MET A 446 -12.83 -12.32 -11.27
C MET A 446 -14.35 -12.20 -11.34
N ASP A 447 -14.96 -13.15 -12.04
CA ASP A 447 -16.42 -13.30 -12.01
C ASP A 447 -16.85 -14.04 -10.74
N GLY A 448 -17.98 -13.63 -10.16
CA GLY A 448 -18.56 -14.28 -9.01
C GLY A 448 -17.92 -13.88 -7.67
N ASP A 449 -18.26 -14.62 -6.62
CA ASP A 449 -17.78 -14.39 -5.25
C ASP A 449 -16.52 -15.20 -4.99
N PRO A 450 -15.32 -14.55 -4.86
CA PRO A 450 -14.08 -15.27 -4.60
C PRO A 450 -14.04 -15.95 -3.22
N THR A 451 -14.92 -15.59 -2.28
CA THR A 451 -14.99 -16.23 -0.96
C THR A 451 -15.42 -17.71 -1.05
N ASP A 452 -16.09 -18.08 -2.13
CA ASP A 452 -16.49 -19.46 -2.39
C ASP A 452 -15.34 -20.36 -2.82
N ASN A 453 -14.23 -19.76 -3.31
CA ASN A 453 -13.06 -20.50 -3.78
C ASN A 453 -11.76 -19.75 -3.49
N LEU A 454 -11.36 -19.72 -2.23
CA LEU A 454 -10.11 -19.07 -1.80
C LEU A 454 -8.86 -19.71 -2.39
N GLU A 455 -8.91 -21.00 -2.77
CA GLU A 455 -7.78 -21.66 -3.43
C GLU A 455 -7.53 -21.08 -4.83
N ALA A 456 -8.58 -20.78 -5.58
CA ALA A 456 -8.45 -20.12 -6.88
C ALA A 456 -7.92 -18.68 -6.73
N PHE A 457 -8.39 -17.97 -5.72
CA PHE A 457 -7.88 -16.62 -5.38
C PHE A 457 -6.37 -16.67 -5.05
N GLU A 458 -5.95 -17.62 -4.21
CA GLU A 458 -4.54 -17.82 -3.85
C GLU A 458 -3.68 -18.11 -5.08
N LYS A 459 -4.15 -18.96 -6.01
CA LYS A 459 -3.44 -19.25 -7.26
C LYS A 459 -3.19 -18.02 -8.10
N VAL A 460 -4.15 -17.09 -8.16
CA VAL A 460 -3.98 -15.80 -8.86
C VAL A 460 -2.89 -14.97 -8.20
N ILE A 461 -2.91 -14.83 -6.88
CA ILE A 461 -1.89 -14.03 -6.15
C ILE A 461 -0.49 -14.66 -6.32
N ARG A 462 -0.39 -16.00 -6.24
CA ARG A 462 0.88 -16.72 -6.47
C ARG A 462 1.38 -16.54 -7.91
N CYS A 463 0.49 -16.60 -8.88
CA CYS A 463 0.83 -16.34 -10.28
C CYS A 463 1.39 -14.91 -10.48
N MET A 464 0.80 -13.92 -9.82
CA MET A 464 1.34 -12.54 -9.85
C MET A 464 2.79 -12.49 -9.33
N LYS A 465 3.03 -13.09 -8.17
CA LYS A 465 4.38 -13.13 -7.57
C LYS A 465 5.38 -13.82 -8.48
N GLU A 466 5.04 -14.98 -8.99
CA GLU A 466 5.91 -15.81 -9.83
C GLU A 466 6.17 -15.22 -11.21
N SER A 467 5.27 -14.41 -11.72
CA SER A 467 5.42 -13.69 -12.99
C SER A 467 6.22 -12.39 -12.90
N GLY A 468 6.56 -11.94 -11.69
CA GLY A 468 7.33 -10.69 -11.50
C GLY A 468 6.48 -9.43 -11.43
N ILE A 469 5.22 -9.53 -11.08
CA ILE A 469 4.36 -8.38 -10.76
C ILE A 469 4.91 -7.67 -9.52
N GLY A 470 4.96 -6.35 -9.54
CA GLY A 470 5.38 -5.56 -8.38
C GLY A 470 4.23 -5.23 -7.43
N TYR A 471 3.05 -4.99 -8.00
CA TYR A 471 1.84 -4.64 -7.27
C TYR A 471 0.61 -5.10 -8.04
N GLY A 472 -0.30 -5.78 -7.37
CA GLY A 472 -1.49 -6.34 -7.99
C GLY A 472 -2.71 -6.29 -7.08
N SER A 473 -3.87 -6.31 -7.70
CA SER A 473 -5.18 -6.34 -7.07
C SER A 473 -6.09 -7.32 -7.77
N VAL A 474 -6.96 -7.95 -7.02
CA VAL A 474 -8.04 -8.76 -7.58
C VAL A 474 -9.36 -8.02 -7.35
N ASN A 475 -10.04 -7.71 -8.44
CA ASN A 475 -11.36 -7.11 -8.44
C ASN A 475 -12.43 -8.17 -8.64
N HIS A 476 -13.55 -7.99 -7.97
CA HIS A 476 -14.74 -8.82 -8.14
C HIS A 476 -15.98 -7.97 -7.85
N PRO A 477 -17.17 -8.37 -8.30
CA PRO A 477 -18.40 -7.66 -8.02
C PRO A 477 -18.64 -7.55 -6.50
N VAL A 478 -18.92 -6.35 -6.03
CA VAL A 478 -19.36 -6.07 -4.65
C VAL A 478 -20.48 -5.05 -4.75
N ASP A 479 -21.71 -5.55 -4.88
CA ASP A 479 -22.90 -4.73 -4.99
C ASP A 479 -23.54 -4.52 -3.63
N ARG A 480 -24.32 -3.46 -3.49
CA ARG A 480 -25.12 -3.21 -2.30
C ARG A 480 -26.49 -2.68 -2.70
N ASP A 481 -27.50 -3.33 -2.19
CA ASP A 481 -28.87 -2.80 -2.27
C ASP A 481 -29.07 -1.68 -1.23
N PRO A 482 -29.34 -0.44 -1.66
CA PRO A 482 -29.47 0.69 -0.73
C PRO A 482 -30.74 0.62 0.12
N VAL A 483 -31.71 -0.23 -0.22
CA VAL A 483 -32.99 -0.35 0.47
C VAL A 483 -32.96 -1.42 1.55
N CYS A 484 -32.55 -2.64 1.21
CA CYS A 484 -32.47 -3.73 2.19
C CYS A 484 -31.10 -3.90 2.86
N GLY A 485 -30.07 -3.23 2.35
CA GLY A 485 -28.70 -3.31 2.88
C GLY A 485 -27.95 -4.59 2.50
N PHE A 486 -28.51 -5.43 1.62
CA PHE A 486 -27.79 -6.61 1.12
C PHE A 486 -26.48 -6.19 0.49
N SER A 487 -25.41 -6.89 0.82
CA SER A 487 -24.07 -6.68 0.24
C SER A 487 -23.55 -8.00 -0.31
N GLY A 488 -23.20 -8.02 -1.58
CA GLY A 488 -22.79 -9.21 -2.30
C GLY A 488 -22.97 -9.04 -3.81
N ILE A 489 -23.05 -10.12 -4.55
CA ILE A 489 -23.34 -10.06 -5.98
C ILE A 489 -24.83 -9.88 -6.18
N ILE A 490 -25.21 -8.78 -6.84
CA ILE A 490 -26.56 -8.48 -7.26
C ILE A 490 -26.58 -8.55 -8.79
N GLY A 491 -27.29 -9.54 -9.33
CA GLY A 491 -27.57 -9.60 -10.76
C GLY A 491 -28.81 -8.76 -11.10
N ASP A 492 -29.73 -9.32 -11.87
CA ASP A 492 -31.01 -8.65 -12.23
C ASP A 492 -31.95 -8.44 -11.04
N GLN A 493 -31.76 -9.18 -9.97
CA GLN A 493 -32.56 -9.09 -8.74
C GLN A 493 -31.69 -9.16 -7.50
N CYS A 494 -32.01 -8.33 -6.50
CA CYS A 494 -31.36 -8.40 -5.19
C CYS A 494 -31.72 -9.71 -4.48
N PRO A 495 -30.72 -10.54 -4.11
CA PRO A 495 -30.96 -11.80 -3.40
C PRO A 495 -31.61 -11.61 -2.01
N GLY A 496 -31.43 -10.43 -1.41
CA GLY A 496 -31.98 -10.13 -0.08
C GLY A 496 -33.46 -9.75 -0.06
N CYS A 497 -33.94 -9.02 -1.05
CA CYS A 497 -35.31 -8.50 -1.06
C CYS A 497 -36.06 -8.69 -2.38
N GLY A 498 -35.44 -9.26 -3.41
CA GLY A 498 -36.06 -9.52 -4.70
C GLY A 498 -36.32 -8.28 -5.57
N ARG A 499 -35.75 -7.12 -5.20
CA ARG A 499 -35.88 -5.88 -5.96
C ARG A 499 -35.14 -5.96 -7.29
N THR A 500 -35.77 -5.51 -8.36
CA THR A 500 -35.15 -5.26 -9.68
C THR A 500 -35.00 -3.76 -9.86
N GLU A 501 -33.87 -3.15 -9.57
CA GLU A 501 -33.64 -1.70 -9.48
C GLU A 501 -34.40 -0.91 -8.41
#